data_52e4937bc53e22917ea4f5324b22b24a
#
_entry.id   52e4937bc53e22917ea4f5324b22b24a
#
_cell.length_a   1.000
_cell.length_b   1.000
_cell.length_c   1.000
_cell.angle_alpha   90.00
_cell.angle_beta   90.00
_cell.angle_gamma   90.00
#
_symmetry.space_group_name_H-M   'P 1'
#
loop_
_entity.id
_entity.type
_entity.pdbx_description
1 polymer ?
#
loop_
_entity_poly.entity_id
_entity_poly.type
_entity_poly.pdbx_seq_one_letter_code
_entity_poly.pdbx_strand_id
1 'polypeptide(L)'
;MLEKVWSMKAETGSGTILTIALMTASLGVFALTQSIVLAEMEHHRLNVRVEAIALAAADSLRGLATGYPCEVAGNMAQRFEISLDKCRVEAFEVEVESHTEVLGIRLISKARAGASSL
;
A
#
# COMPACT_ATOMS: atom_id res chain seq x y z
N MET A 1 40.60 -11.29 -29.77
CA MET A 1 40.29 -11.61 -29.46
C MET A 1 40.51 -11.63 -28.63
N LEU A 2 40.93 -11.23 -28.16
CA LEU A 2 40.61 -11.48 -27.34
C LEU A 2 39.67 -11.63 -27.44
N GLU A 3 39.30 -11.13 -28.09
CA GLU A 3 38.34 -11.39 -28.27
C GLU A 3 38.13 -12.36 -28.87
N LYS A 4 39.01 -12.75 -29.37
CA LYS A 4 38.74 -13.69 -30.12
C LYS A 4 39.03 -14.94 -29.68
N VAL A 5 39.87 -15.03 -29.02
CA VAL A 5 39.95 -16.18 -28.35
C VAL A 5 38.91 -16.24 -27.60
N TRP A 6 38.77 -15.34 -27.43
CA TRP A 6 37.72 -14.92 -27.11
C TRP A 6 36.83 -15.41 -28.07
N SER A 7 36.99 -15.26 -29.24
CA SER A 7 36.00 -15.55 -30.09
C SER A 7 35.80 -16.97 -30.17
N MET A 8 36.75 -17.78 -30.20
CA MET A 8 36.42 -19.11 -30.41
C MET A 8 36.07 -19.79 -29.16
N LYS A 9 37.00 -20.10 -28.40
CA LYS A 9 36.72 -20.70 -27.25
C LYS A 9 36.08 -19.84 -26.44
N ALA A 10 36.51 -18.72 -26.45
CA ALA A 10 35.91 -17.81 -25.65
C ALA A 10 34.59 -17.43 -26.08
N GLU A 11 34.23 -17.58 -27.30
CA GLU A 11 32.90 -17.30 -27.69
C GLU A 11 31.94 -18.22 -27.07
N THR A 12 32.25 -19.47 -26.93
CA THR A 12 31.38 -20.41 -26.27
C THR A 12 31.20 -20.05 -24.80
N GLY A 13 32.30 -19.71 -24.14
CA GLY A 13 32.24 -19.31 -22.76
C GLY A 13 31.55 -17.97 -22.60
N SER A 14 31.79 -17.06 -23.52
CA SER A 14 31.20 -15.74 -23.48
C SER A 14 29.68 -15.79 -23.66
N GLY A 15 29.19 -16.66 -24.52
CA GLY A 15 27.77 -16.83 -24.71
C GLY A 15 27.06 -17.36 -23.46
N THR A 16 27.68 -18.29 -22.76
CA THR A 16 27.15 -18.85 -21.55
C THR A 16 27.11 -17.78 -20.45
N ILE A 17 28.19 -17.03 -20.33
CA ILE A 17 28.25 -15.97 -19.32
C ILE A 17 27.23 -14.91 -19.59
N LEU A 18 27.06 -14.53 -20.85
CA LEU A 18 26.08 -13.53 -21.21
C LEU A 18 24.66 -14.02 -20.90
N THR A 19 24.37 -15.27 -21.20
CA THR A 19 23.05 -15.84 -20.90
C THR A 19 22.78 -15.83 -19.42
N ILE A 20 23.76 -16.24 -18.62
CA ILE A 20 23.61 -16.24 -17.18
C ILE A 20 23.41 -14.82 -16.66
N ALA A 21 24.17 -13.86 -17.20
CA ALA A 21 24.04 -12.47 -16.79
C ALA A 21 22.65 -11.92 -17.10
N LEU A 22 22.13 -12.24 -18.28
CA LEU A 22 20.80 -11.78 -18.67
C LEU A 22 19.71 -12.42 -17.80
N MET A 23 19.86 -13.69 -17.49
CA MET A 23 18.90 -14.37 -16.63
C MET A 23 18.91 -13.77 -15.23
N THR A 24 20.10 -13.53 -14.69
CA THR A 24 20.25 -12.94 -13.38
C THR A 24 19.64 -11.55 -13.34
N ALA A 25 19.92 -10.76 -14.36
CA ALA A 25 19.40 -9.40 -14.46
C ALA A 25 17.87 -9.41 -14.53
N SER A 26 17.30 -10.31 -15.32
CA SER A 26 15.85 -10.35 -15.45
C SER A 26 15.17 -10.82 -14.15
N LEU A 27 15.79 -11.77 -13.45
CA LEU A 27 15.27 -12.19 -12.16
C LEU A 27 15.33 -11.06 -11.14
N GLY A 28 16.41 -10.27 -11.19
CA GLY A 28 16.55 -9.11 -10.31
C GLY A 28 15.46 -8.09 -10.56
N VAL A 29 15.21 -7.77 -11.82
CA VAL A 29 14.15 -6.82 -12.18
C VAL A 29 12.80 -7.36 -11.76
N PHE A 30 12.56 -8.65 -11.97
CA PHE A 30 11.30 -9.26 -11.59
C PHE A 30 11.09 -9.15 -10.08
N ALA A 31 12.11 -9.44 -9.29
CA ALA A 31 12.01 -9.36 -7.84
C ALA A 31 11.70 -7.92 -7.38
N LEU A 32 12.33 -6.93 -8.01
CA LEU A 32 12.07 -5.54 -7.67
C LEU A 32 10.65 -5.13 -7.99
N THR A 33 10.13 -5.56 -9.15
CA THR A 33 8.77 -5.20 -9.53
C THR A 33 7.75 -5.83 -8.57
N GLN A 34 8.00 -7.06 -8.11
CA GLN A 34 7.11 -7.69 -7.15
C GLN A 34 7.06 -6.92 -5.85
N SER A 35 8.20 -6.40 -5.41
CA SER A 35 8.24 -5.63 -4.18
C SER A 35 7.39 -4.36 -4.27
N ILE A 36 7.47 -3.69 -5.41
CA ILE A 36 6.68 -2.48 -5.62
C ILE A 36 5.19 -2.80 -5.64
N VAL A 37 4.81 -3.86 -6.35
CA VAL A 37 3.41 -4.25 -6.44
C VAL A 37 2.85 -4.58 -5.06
N LEU A 38 3.60 -5.30 -4.24
CA LEU A 38 3.13 -5.64 -2.90
C LEU A 38 2.93 -4.39 -2.05
N ALA A 39 3.83 -3.42 -2.15
CA ALA A 39 3.70 -2.18 -1.41
C ALA A 39 2.44 -1.41 -1.83
N GLU A 40 2.18 -1.39 -3.13
CA GLU A 40 0.99 -0.71 -3.66
C GLU A 40 -0.29 -1.41 -3.20
N MET A 41 -0.30 -2.72 -3.20
CA MET A 41 -1.47 -3.47 -2.75
C MET A 41 -1.77 -3.20 -1.28
N GLU A 42 -0.74 -3.13 -0.44
CA GLU A 42 -0.94 -2.84 0.97
C GLU A 42 -1.45 -1.43 1.18
N HIS A 43 -0.92 -0.47 0.42
CA HIS A 43 -1.39 0.90 0.50
C HIS A 43 -2.86 0.99 0.06
N HIS A 44 -3.21 0.27 -0.99
CA HIS A 44 -4.59 0.24 -1.47
C HIS A 44 -5.52 -0.37 -0.41
N ARG A 45 -5.09 -1.44 0.24
CA ARG A 45 -5.88 -2.05 1.32
C ARG A 45 -6.09 -1.07 2.45
N LEU A 46 -5.04 -0.34 2.82
CA LEU A 46 -5.15 0.64 3.86
C LEU A 46 -6.16 1.73 3.48
N ASN A 47 -6.09 2.23 2.24
CA ASN A 47 -7.01 3.24 1.77
C ASN A 47 -8.46 2.78 1.85
N VAL A 48 -8.73 1.55 1.42
CA VAL A 48 -10.07 0.98 1.46
C VAL A 48 -10.58 0.87 2.90
N ARG A 49 -9.72 0.44 3.79
CA ARG A 49 -10.10 0.30 5.20
C ARG A 49 -10.36 1.66 5.85
N VAL A 50 -9.53 2.64 5.55
CA VAL A 50 -9.71 3.97 6.10
C VAL A 50 -10.99 4.61 5.56
N GLU A 51 -11.30 4.39 4.30
CA GLU A 51 -12.55 4.86 3.73
C GLU A 51 -13.76 4.19 4.41
N ALA A 52 -13.66 2.90 4.70
CA ALA A 52 -14.73 2.19 5.40
C ALA A 52 -14.91 2.76 6.81
N ILE A 53 -13.81 3.08 7.47
CA ILE A 53 -13.86 3.69 8.80
C ILE A 53 -14.55 5.06 8.74
N ALA A 54 -14.18 5.87 7.75
CA ALA A 54 -14.78 7.20 7.60
C ALA A 54 -16.26 7.10 7.30
N LEU A 55 -16.66 6.15 6.47
CA LEU A 55 -18.07 5.95 6.15
C LEU A 55 -18.87 5.50 7.37
N ALA A 56 -18.32 4.57 8.15
CA ALA A 56 -19.01 4.10 9.35
C ALA A 56 -19.15 5.23 10.37
N ALA A 57 -18.12 6.06 10.51
CA ALA A 57 -18.18 7.20 11.40
C ALA A 57 -19.20 8.22 10.91
N ALA A 58 -19.28 8.45 9.61
CA ALA A 58 -20.26 9.36 9.04
C ALA A 58 -21.68 8.84 9.23
N ASP A 59 -21.89 7.53 9.12
CA ASP A 59 -23.20 6.94 9.36
C ASP A 59 -23.61 7.14 10.80
N SER A 60 -22.67 7.02 11.73
CA SER A 60 -22.93 7.29 13.13
C SER A 60 -23.31 8.75 13.33
N LEU A 61 -22.63 9.66 12.65
CA LEU A 61 -22.91 11.09 12.75
C LEU A 61 -24.32 11.41 12.25
N ARG A 62 -24.78 10.70 11.24
CA ARG A 62 -26.11 10.91 10.71
C ARG A 62 -27.22 10.21 11.51
N GLY A 63 -26.83 9.44 12.51
CA GLY A 63 -27.78 8.69 13.29
C GLY A 63 -28.19 7.36 12.68
N LEU A 64 -27.52 6.94 11.63
CA LEU A 64 -27.81 5.65 10.98
C LEU A 64 -27.19 4.48 11.71
N ALA A 65 -26.22 4.76 12.57
CA ALA A 65 -25.57 3.76 13.40
C ALA A 65 -25.44 4.31 14.80
N THR A 66 -25.30 3.42 15.79
CA THR A 66 -25.18 3.84 17.18
C THR A 66 -23.72 4.19 17.49
N GLY A 67 -23.53 5.15 18.39
CA GLY A 67 -22.21 5.53 18.88
C GLY A 67 -21.76 6.88 18.37
N TYR A 68 -20.66 7.34 18.91
CA TYR A 68 -20.07 8.60 18.48
C TYR A 68 -19.13 8.36 17.33
N PRO A 69 -19.04 9.27 16.36
CA PRO A 69 -18.24 9.04 15.15
C PRO A 69 -16.81 8.60 15.39
N CYS A 70 -16.09 9.32 16.26
CA CYS A 70 -14.68 8.96 16.47
C CYS A 70 -14.52 7.69 17.31
N GLU A 71 -15.51 7.35 18.11
CA GLU A 71 -15.48 6.11 18.85
C GLU A 71 -15.69 4.94 17.91
N VAL A 72 -16.65 5.08 16.99
CA VAL A 72 -16.88 4.07 15.95
C VAL A 72 -15.63 3.89 15.09
N ALA A 73 -15.00 5.01 14.74
CA ALA A 73 -13.76 4.96 13.94
C ALA A 73 -12.67 4.21 14.68
N GLY A 74 -12.48 4.49 15.97
CA GLY A 74 -11.48 3.80 16.76
C GLY A 74 -11.71 2.31 16.89
N ASN A 75 -12.98 1.93 17.10
CA ASN A 75 -13.30 0.51 17.20
C ASN A 75 -13.06 -0.23 15.90
N MET A 76 -13.39 0.38 14.76
CA MET A 76 -13.13 -0.23 13.47
C MET A 76 -11.65 -0.31 13.16
N ALA A 77 -10.90 0.73 13.53
CA ALA A 77 -9.45 0.69 13.32
C ALA A 77 -8.83 -0.48 14.08
N GLN A 78 -9.30 -0.75 15.29
CA GLN A 78 -8.82 -1.88 16.05
C GLN A 78 -9.13 -3.19 15.35
N ARG A 79 -10.32 -3.31 14.79
CA ARG A 79 -10.70 -4.54 14.07
C ARG A 79 -9.86 -4.76 12.83
N PHE A 80 -9.48 -3.69 12.17
CA PHE A 80 -8.63 -3.77 10.97
C PHE A 80 -7.15 -3.82 11.32
N GLU A 81 -6.83 -3.72 12.61
CA GLU A 81 -5.43 -3.74 13.07
C GLU A 81 -4.59 -2.61 12.46
N ILE A 82 -5.17 -1.45 12.34
CA ILE A 82 -4.46 -0.26 11.88
C ILE A 82 -4.54 0.79 12.98
N SER A 83 -3.59 1.74 12.94
CA SER A 83 -3.55 2.78 13.95
C SER A 83 -4.31 4.00 13.46
N LEU A 84 -5.25 4.46 14.28
CA LEU A 84 -5.99 5.68 13.96
C LEU A 84 -5.23 6.86 14.55
N ASP A 85 -4.72 7.72 13.69
CA ASP A 85 -3.93 8.86 14.13
C ASP A 85 -4.77 10.08 14.44
N LYS A 86 -5.76 10.35 13.60
CA LYS A 86 -6.61 11.51 13.76
C LYS A 86 -8.04 11.20 13.37
N CYS A 87 -8.96 11.80 14.09
CA CYS A 87 -10.37 11.72 13.76
C CYS A 87 -10.97 13.08 14.07
N ARG A 88 -11.55 13.72 13.07
CA ARG A 88 -12.16 15.02 13.25
C ARG A 88 -13.57 15.01 12.69
N VAL A 89 -14.47 15.64 13.43
CA VAL A 89 -15.84 15.80 12.98
C VAL A 89 -16.04 17.29 12.75
N GLU A 90 -16.37 17.65 11.52
CA GLU A 90 -16.64 19.04 11.20
C GLU A 90 -17.97 19.11 10.47
N ALA A 91 -18.90 19.85 11.03
CA ALA A 91 -20.25 19.96 10.49
C ALA A 91 -20.84 18.58 10.27
N PHE A 92 -21.03 18.18 9.03
CA PHE A 92 -21.61 16.87 8.72
C PHE A 92 -20.60 15.91 8.11
N GLU A 93 -19.32 16.23 8.26
CA GLU A 93 -18.26 15.39 7.71
C GLU A 93 -17.35 14.83 8.79
N VAL A 94 -16.83 13.65 8.54
CA VAL A 94 -15.85 13.03 9.43
C VAL A 94 -14.60 12.79 8.63
N GLU A 95 -13.48 13.25 9.15
CA GLU A 95 -12.19 13.02 8.52
C GLU A 95 -11.37 12.12 9.42
N VAL A 96 -10.81 11.05 8.86
CA VAL A 96 -9.96 10.13 9.62
C VAL A 96 -8.62 10.01 8.92
N GLU A 97 -7.59 9.85 9.72
CA GLU A 97 -6.24 9.61 9.22
C GLU A 97 -5.68 8.42 9.98
N SER A 98 -5.18 7.45 9.27
CA SER A 98 -4.65 6.24 9.86
C SER A 98 -3.33 5.86 9.21
N HIS A 99 -2.57 5.03 9.88
CA HIS A 99 -1.34 4.52 9.32
C HIS A 99 -1.17 3.04 9.64
N THR A 100 -0.35 2.38 8.84
CA THR A 100 0.10 1.03 9.11
C THR A 100 1.56 0.95 8.68
N GLU A 101 2.25 -0.08 9.12
CA GLU A 101 3.64 -0.28 8.75
C GLU A 101 3.79 -1.59 8.00
N VAL A 102 4.47 -1.53 6.86
CA VAL A 102 4.75 -2.70 6.05
C VAL A 102 6.22 -2.67 5.73
N LEU A 103 6.94 -3.70 6.14
CA LEU A 103 8.39 -3.83 5.89
C LEU A 103 9.17 -2.61 6.39
N GLY A 104 8.77 -2.06 7.54
CA GLY A 104 9.44 -0.91 8.10
C GLY A 104 9.06 0.42 7.47
N ILE A 105 8.15 0.42 6.50
CA ILE A 105 7.70 1.63 5.85
C ILE A 105 6.35 2.02 6.41
N ARG A 106 6.21 3.27 6.80
CA ARG A 106 4.95 3.77 7.33
C ARG A 106 4.07 4.25 6.19
N LEU A 107 2.91 3.63 6.07
CA LEU A 107 1.92 4.01 5.06
C LEU A 107 0.81 4.79 5.73
N ILE A 108 0.51 5.96 5.22
CA ILE A 108 -0.50 6.84 5.80
C ILE A 108 -1.64 6.99 4.81
N SER A 109 -2.86 7.00 5.32
CA SER A 109 -4.04 7.20 4.49
C SER A 109 -5.03 8.09 5.20
N LYS A 110 -5.71 8.93 4.45
CA LYS A 110 -6.75 9.81 4.95
C LYS A 110 -8.03 9.56 4.18
N ALA A 111 -9.14 9.69 4.86
CA ALA A 111 -10.43 9.60 4.19
C ALA A 111 -11.40 10.56 4.83
N ARG A 112 -12.34 11.03 4.05
CA ARG A 112 -13.37 11.95 4.51
C ARG A 112 -14.70 11.47 3.99
N ALA A 113 -15.68 11.45 4.86
CA ALA A 113 -17.03 11.05 4.48
C ALA A 113 -18.04 11.96 5.17
N GLY A 114 -19.11 12.23 4.50
CA GLY A 114 -20.12 13.10 5.06
C GLY A 114 -21.37 13.15 4.24
N ALA A 115 -22.34 13.86 4.78
CA ALA A 115 -23.65 13.96 4.15
C ALA A 115 -23.81 15.23 3.33
N SER A 116 -22.77 16.02 3.24
CA SER A 116 -22.88 17.35 2.69
C SER A 116 -22.68 17.45 1.21
N SER A 117 -22.65 16.36 0.55
CA SER A 117 -22.30 16.36 -0.85
C SER A 117 -23.33 16.99 -1.77
N LEU A 118 -24.35 17.56 -1.25
CA LEU A 118 -25.34 18.19 -2.11
C LEU A 118 -25.34 19.68 -1.99
#